data_d102e4acd583d103b9e88dd5a5995567
#
_entry.id   d102e4acd583d103b9e88dd5a5995567
#
_cell.length_a   1.000
_cell.length_b   1.000
_cell.length_c   1.000
_cell.angle_alpha   90.00
_cell.angle_beta   90.00
_cell.angle_gamma   90.00
#
_symmetry.space_group_name_H-M   'P 1'
#
loop_
_entity.id
_entity.type
_entity.pdbx_description
1 polymer ?
#
loop_
_entity_poly.entity_id
_entity_poly.type
_entity_poly.pdbx_seq_one_letter_code
_entity_poly.pdbx_strand_id
1 'polypeptide(L)'
;MPLCSGALFSFFVLSLSFFSFHYMYIEIDHLCKRVVARDTDGVRRERVILDDITLSIDRGEFVCLLGFSGCGKSTLLNLLAGFDQPTSGRITVDGQPVTRPSSSRVMIFQQYGLLPWRTVEQNVMLGLEAQRLPRVDRQRLAEEHLRLVGLSDQARNFPARLSGGQQQRVALARGLAVNPQVLFMDEPFAALDPITRHRLQDDLLRIVSERSKTVVFVTHDIHEAIYLADRIVVLSSSPGHVRRVLTIDSPRPRSRDSGAFARQYDLLYHELYSLSKQPIEYYI
;
A
#
# COMPACT_ATOMS: atom_id res chain seq x y z
N MET A 1 33.94 -14.04 71.98
CA MET A 1 32.94 -15.06 71.61
C MET A 1 31.56 -14.48 71.84
N PRO A 2 30.60 -14.47 70.95
CA PRO A 2 30.25 -15.40 69.87
C PRO A 2 29.92 -14.72 68.53
N LEU A 3 30.17 -15.41 67.51
CA LEU A 3 29.42 -16.06 66.45
C LEU A 3 28.56 -15.16 65.54
N CYS A 4 29.15 -14.98 64.35
CA CYS A 4 28.48 -14.53 63.12
C CYS A 4 27.41 -15.51 62.62
N SER A 5 26.25 -14.97 62.24
CA SER A 5 25.30 -15.66 61.40
C SER A 5 25.16 -14.84 60.10
N GLY A 6 25.72 -15.38 59.03
CA GLY A 6 25.57 -14.83 57.71
C GLY A 6 24.23 -15.20 57.06
N ALA A 7 23.47 -14.20 56.70
CA ALA A 7 22.30 -14.37 55.85
C ALA A 7 22.68 -14.23 54.38
N LEU A 8 22.62 -15.35 53.66
CA LEU A 8 22.73 -15.42 52.19
C LEU A 8 21.47 -14.78 51.57
N PHE A 9 21.61 -13.58 51.03
CA PHE A 9 20.62 -12.99 50.15
C PHE A 9 20.77 -13.62 48.76
N SER A 10 19.91 -14.58 48.50
CA SER A 10 19.76 -15.14 47.13
C SER A 10 19.07 -14.10 46.26
N PHE A 11 19.85 -13.45 45.40
CA PHE A 11 19.31 -12.63 44.31
C PHE A 11 18.64 -13.50 43.28
N PHE A 12 17.33 -13.63 43.36
CA PHE A 12 16.50 -14.16 42.30
C PHE A 12 16.37 -13.10 41.23
N VAL A 13 17.28 -13.16 40.24
CA VAL A 13 17.17 -12.36 39.01
C VAL A 13 16.00 -12.94 38.22
N LEU A 14 14.81 -12.34 38.38
CA LEU A 14 13.70 -12.53 37.49
C LEU A 14 14.12 -12.03 36.10
N SER A 15 14.49 -12.96 35.24
CA SER A 15 14.59 -12.75 33.79
C SER A 15 13.20 -12.36 33.28
N LEU A 16 12.90 -11.06 33.29
CA LEU A 16 11.81 -10.50 32.52
C LEU A 16 12.17 -10.67 31.03
N SER A 17 11.75 -11.81 30.47
CA SER A 17 11.66 -11.95 29.01
C SER A 17 10.76 -10.82 28.54
N PHE A 18 11.35 -9.77 27.96
CA PHE A 18 10.62 -8.78 27.18
C PHE A 18 9.99 -9.55 26.02
N PHE A 19 8.78 -10.07 26.21
CA PHE A 19 7.89 -10.33 25.12
C PHE A 19 7.63 -8.97 24.47
N SER A 20 8.40 -8.66 23.43
CA SER A 20 8.08 -7.60 22.49
C SER A 20 6.72 -8.00 21.91
N PHE A 21 5.63 -7.48 22.48
CA PHE A 21 4.35 -7.49 21.81
C PHE A 21 4.57 -6.72 20.52
N HIS A 22 4.81 -7.44 19.43
CA HIS A 22 4.76 -6.88 18.09
C HIS A 22 3.31 -6.42 17.89
N TYR A 23 3.08 -5.13 18.13
CA TYR A 23 1.78 -4.52 17.95
C TYR A 23 1.55 -4.39 16.44
N MET A 24 0.79 -5.31 15.88
CA MET A 24 0.41 -5.31 14.48
C MET A 24 -0.41 -4.05 14.20
N TYR A 25 0.02 -3.26 13.21
CA TYR A 25 -0.60 -1.97 12.95
C TYR A 25 -1.86 -2.08 12.11
N ILE A 26 -1.86 -2.97 11.10
CA ILE A 26 -3.05 -3.34 10.34
C ILE A 26 -3.24 -4.84 10.53
N GLU A 27 -4.42 -5.24 10.97
CA GLU A 27 -4.80 -6.64 11.11
C GLU A 27 -6.01 -6.94 10.23
N ILE A 28 -5.91 -8.01 9.46
CA ILE A 28 -6.97 -8.59 8.65
C ILE A 28 -7.18 -10.00 9.16
N ASP A 29 -8.40 -10.30 9.62
CA ASP A 29 -8.72 -11.55 10.30
C ASP A 29 -9.90 -12.22 9.60
N HIS A 30 -9.64 -13.37 8.95
CA HIS A 30 -10.61 -14.21 8.26
C HIS A 30 -11.56 -13.43 7.33
N LEU A 31 -11.00 -12.48 6.58
CA LEU A 31 -11.76 -11.56 5.74
C LEU A 31 -12.31 -12.26 4.51
N CYS A 32 -13.64 -12.19 4.34
CA CYS A 32 -14.31 -12.61 3.11
C CYS A 32 -15.09 -11.46 2.48
N LYS A 33 -15.10 -11.42 1.15
CA LYS A 33 -15.94 -10.50 0.38
C LYS A 33 -16.69 -11.23 -0.70
N ARG A 34 -18.03 -11.12 -0.64
CA ARG A 34 -18.96 -11.64 -1.64
C ARG A 34 -19.74 -10.50 -2.28
N VAL A 35 -20.04 -10.61 -3.54
CA VAL A 35 -20.86 -9.66 -4.29
C VAL A 35 -21.96 -10.41 -5.03
N VAL A 36 -23.12 -9.79 -5.12
CA VAL A 36 -24.22 -10.32 -5.94
C VAL A 36 -24.11 -9.69 -7.32
N ALA A 37 -23.70 -10.47 -8.31
CA ALA A 37 -23.65 -10.06 -9.71
C ALA A 37 -24.82 -10.66 -10.50
N ARG A 38 -25.27 -9.97 -11.54
CA ARG A 38 -26.16 -10.56 -12.54
C ARG A 38 -25.30 -11.24 -13.60
N ASP A 39 -25.54 -12.50 -13.82
CA ASP A 39 -24.90 -13.24 -14.90
C ASP A 39 -25.47 -12.81 -16.27
N THR A 40 -24.83 -13.25 -17.35
CA THR A 40 -25.26 -13.03 -18.74
C THR A 40 -26.71 -13.44 -18.98
N ASP A 41 -27.20 -14.42 -18.22
CA ASP A 41 -28.57 -14.93 -18.25
C ASP A 41 -29.56 -14.09 -17.43
N GLY A 42 -29.12 -12.94 -16.83
CA GLY A 42 -29.93 -12.09 -15.97
C GLY A 42 -30.17 -12.65 -14.56
N VAL A 43 -29.66 -13.84 -14.24
CA VAL A 43 -29.80 -14.48 -12.93
C VAL A 43 -28.83 -13.85 -11.94
N ARG A 44 -29.32 -13.52 -10.75
CA ARG A 44 -28.44 -13.06 -9.65
C ARG A 44 -27.68 -14.24 -9.08
N ARG A 45 -26.35 -14.17 -9.15
CA ARG A 45 -25.47 -15.16 -8.53
C ARG A 45 -24.52 -14.47 -7.54
N GLU A 46 -24.30 -15.10 -6.42
CA GLU A 46 -23.28 -14.71 -5.46
C GLU A 46 -21.91 -15.14 -5.98
N ARG A 47 -20.98 -14.20 -6.04
CA ARG A 47 -19.59 -14.45 -6.42
C ARG A 47 -18.67 -14.10 -5.24
N VAL A 48 -17.84 -15.03 -4.84
CA VAL A 48 -16.78 -14.80 -3.86
C VAL A 48 -15.63 -14.08 -4.56
N ILE A 49 -15.30 -12.90 -4.08
CA ILE A 49 -14.17 -12.09 -4.58
C ILE A 49 -12.92 -12.36 -3.76
N LEU A 50 -13.05 -12.33 -2.43
CA LEU A 50 -11.98 -12.63 -1.48
C LEU A 50 -12.48 -13.71 -0.54
N ASP A 51 -11.61 -14.68 -0.26
CA ASP A 51 -11.92 -15.82 0.58
C ASP A 51 -10.82 -16.02 1.63
N ASP A 52 -11.20 -15.91 2.89
CA ASP A 52 -10.37 -16.17 4.08
C ASP A 52 -9.00 -15.45 4.05
N ILE A 53 -9.01 -14.14 3.80
CA ILE A 53 -7.79 -13.34 3.87
C ILE A 53 -7.42 -13.09 5.33
N THR A 54 -6.27 -13.62 5.75
CA THR A 54 -5.65 -13.34 7.05
C THR A 54 -4.24 -12.79 6.82
N LEU A 55 -4.00 -11.56 7.28
CA LEU A 55 -2.75 -10.84 7.06
C LEU A 55 -2.54 -9.77 8.13
N SER A 56 -1.31 -9.61 8.58
CA SER A 56 -0.89 -8.51 9.45
C SER A 56 0.16 -7.65 8.76
N ILE A 57 0.14 -6.34 9.04
CA ILE A 57 1.09 -5.37 8.50
C ILE A 57 1.60 -4.52 9.65
N ASP A 58 2.91 -4.37 9.75
CA ASP A 58 3.56 -3.58 10.78
C ASP A 58 3.54 -2.07 10.48
N ARG A 59 3.69 -1.26 11.51
CA ARG A 59 3.80 0.19 11.35
C ARG A 59 5.08 0.55 10.58
N GLY A 60 4.96 1.36 9.55
CA GLY A 60 6.08 1.78 8.71
C GLY A 60 6.49 0.75 7.65
N GLU A 61 5.80 -0.38 7.57
CA GLU A 61 6.07 -1.42 6.57
C GLU A 61 5.53 -1.04 5.19
N PHE A 62 6.27 -1.39 4.16
CA PHE A 62 5.85 -1.29 2.76
C PHE A 62 5.44 -2.68 2.25
N VAL A 63 4.16 -2.95 2.16
CA VAL A 63 3.62 -4.23 1.69
C VAL A 63 3.11 -4.09 0.26
N CYS A 64 3.57 -4.97 -0.64
CA CYS A 64 3.01 -5.11 -1.99
C CYS A 64 2.00 -6.25 -2.07
N LEU A 65 0.82 -5.97 -2.61
CA LEU A 65 -0.14 -6.98 -3.04
C LEU A 65 0.08 -7.27 -4.52
N LEU A 66 0.59 -8.46 -4.83
CA LEU A 66 0.94 -8.89 -6.18
C LEU A 66 -0.04 -9.99 -6.65
N GLY A 67 -0.48 -9.93 -7.90
CA GLY A 67 -1.38 -10.96 -8.45
C GLY A 67 -1.96 -10.54 -9.79
N PHE A 68 -2.60 -11.47 -10.48
CA PHE A 68 -3.24 -11.21 -11.77
C PHE A 68 -4.42 -10.24 -11.67
N SER A 69 -4.82 -9.68 -12.82
CA SER A 69 -6.02 -8.86 -12.91
C SER A 69 -7.25 -9.67 -12.47
N GLY A 70 -8.13 -9.04 -11.68
CA GLY A 70 -9.36 -9.69 -11.20
C GLY A 70 -9.20 -10.61 -9.97
N CYS A 71 -8.00 -10.75 -9.36
CA CYS A 71 -7.82 -11.55 -8.13
C CYS A 71 -8.28 -10.84 -6.84
N GLY A 72 -8.86 -9.65 -6.92
CA GLY A 72 -9.43 -8.97 -5.76
C GLY A 72 -8.52 -7.94 -5.08
N LYS A 73 -7.34 -7.57 -5.63
CA LYS A 73 -6.40 -6.60 -5.02
C LYS A 73 -7.06 -5.25 -4.73
N SER A 74 -7.70 -4.64 -5.73
CA SER A 74 -8.41 -3.36 -5.56
C SER A 74 -9.58 -3.47 -4.59
N THR A 75 -10.26 -4.63 -4.56
CA THR A 75 -11.32 -4.90 -3.58
C THR A 75 -10.76 -4.94 -2.17
N LEU A 76 -9.64 -5.66 -1.95
CA LEU A 76 -8.97 -5.69 -0.65
C LEU A 76 -8.52 -4.29 -0.22
N LEU A 77 -7.95 -3.52 -1.15
CA LEU A 77 -7.53 -2.15 -0.89
C LEU A 77 -8.71 -1.24 -0.47
N ASN A 78 -9.86 -1.37 -1.15
CA ASN A 78 -11.08 -0.62 -0.80
C ASN A 78 -11.60 -0.98 0.59
N LEU A 79 -11.56 -2.24 0.97
CA LEU A 79 -11.94 -2.70 2.31
C LEU A 79 -10.99 -2.13 3.38
N LEU A 80 -9.68 -2.15 3.15
CA LEU A 80 -8.67 -1.59 4.04
C LEU A 80 -8.80 -0.07 4.21
N ALA A 81 -9.15 0.64 3.13
CA ALA A 81 -9.37 2.08 3.17
C ALA A 81 -10.73 2.47 3.80
N GLY A 82 -11.66 1.51 3.93
CA GLY A 82 -13.00 1.72 4.49
C GLY A 82 -14.02 2.25 3.48
N PHE A 83 -13.74 2.14 2.17
CA PHE A 83 -14.70 2.50 1.11
C PHE A 83 -15.75 1.41 0.88
N ASP A 84 -15.47 0.18 1.36
CA ASP A 84 -16.37 -0.95 1.30
C ASP A 84 -16.29 -1.74 2.61
N GLN A 85 -17.25 -2.63 2.87
CA GLN A 85 -17.30 -3.45 4.08
C GLN A 85 -17.13 -4.93 3.71
N PRO A 86 -16.44 -5.72 4.56
CA PRO A 86 -16.35 -7.16 4.38
C PRO A 86 -17.72 -7.82 4.55
N THR A 87 -17.92 -8.97 3.91
CA THR A 87 -19.09 -9.81 4.14
C THR A 87 -18.97 -10.58 5.46
N SER A 88 -17.76 -11.00 5.82
CA SER A 88 -17.40 -11.58 7.12
C SER A 88 -15.92 -11.32 7.41
N GLY A 89 -15.51 -11.60 8.65
CA GLY A 89 -14.18 -11.26 9.15
C GLY A 89 -14.09 -9.80 9.59
N ARG A 90 -12.89 -9.33 9.88
CA ARG A 90 -12.67 -7.96 10.38
C ARG A 90 -11.36 -7.38 9.89
N ILE A 91 -11.31 -6.04 9.88
CA ILE A 91 -10.10 -5.25 9.63
C ILE A 91 -9.95 -4.27 10.77
N THR A 92 -8.76 -4.20 11.36
CA THR A 92 -8.40 -3.17 12.33
C THR A 92 -7.16 -2.41 11.87
N VAL A 93 -7.10 -1.13 12.21
CA VAL A 93 -5.91 -0.29 12.04
C VAL A 93 -5.66 0.41 13.37
N ASP A 94 -4.47 0.24 13.93
CA ASP A 94 -4.12 0.74 15.26
C ASP A 94 -5.12 0.27 16.34
N GLY A 95 -5.53 -1.02 16.27
CA GLY A 95 -6.53 -1.64 17.15
C GLY A 95 -7.98 -1.15 16.94
N GLN A 96 -8.22 -0.21 16.03
CA GLN A 96 -9.55 0.33 15.76
C GLN A 96 -10.19 -0.31 14.53
N PRO A 97 -11.45 -0.73 14.56
CA PRO A 97 -12.12 -1.32 13.42
C PRO A 97 -12.26 -0.31 12.25
N VAL A 98 -12.06 -0.80 11.04
CA VAL A 98 -12.23 -0.01 9.82
C VAL A 98 -13.69 -0.06 9.38
N THR A 99 -14.44 1.01 9.63
CA THR A 99 -15.87 1.12 9.27
C THR A 99 -16.16 2.19 8.22
N ARG A 100 -15.22 3.11 8.00
CA ARG A 100 -15.37 4.24 7.06
C ARG A 100 -14.01 4.80 6.66
N PRO A 101 -13.91 5.56 5.55
CA PRO A 101 -12.70 6.30 5.18
C PRO A 101 -12.25 7.29 6.26
N SER A 102 -10.96 7.56 6.32
CA SER A 102 -10.35 8.49 7.28
C SER A 102 -9.22 9.27 6.62
N SER A 103 -8.96 10.50 7.07
CA SER A 103 -7.82 11.31 6.62
C SER A 103 -6.45 10.73 7.01
N SER A 104 -6.41 9.85 8.02
CA SER A 104 -5.19 9.11 8.39
C SER A 104 -4.88 7.96 7.43
N ARG A 105 -5.83 7.57 6.59
CA ARG A 105 -5.74 6.47 5.63
C ARG A 105 -6.16 6.97 4.26
N VAL A 106 -5.21 7.28 3.41
CA VAL A 106 -5.45 7.87 2.09
C VAL A 106 -5.26 6.84 1.00
N MET A 107 -6.19 6.82 0.05
CA MET A 107 -6.11 5.97 -1.14
C MET A 107 -5.75 6.80 -2.37
N ILE A 108 -4.77 6.32 -3.10
CA ILE A 108 -4.39 6.82 -4.43
C ILE A 108 -4.90 5.81 -5.44
N PHE A 109 -5.89 6.21 -6.22
CA PHE A 109 -6.58 5.37 -7.19
C PHE A 109 -5.78 5.28 -8.49
N GLN A 110 -5.98 4.20 -9.24
CA GLN A 110 -5.47 3.99 -10.59
C GLN A 110 -5.93 5.11 -11.54
N GLN A 111 -7.20 5.48 -11.47
CA GLN A 111 -7.71 6.69 -12.11
C GLN A 111 -7.39 7.88 -11.21
N TYR A 112 -6.76 8.90 -11.74
CA TYR A 112 -6.20 10.03 -10.98
C TYR A 112 -7.19 10.76 -10.09
N GLY A 113 -8.48 10.75 -10.44
CA GLY A 113 -9.58 11.38 -9.69
C GLY A 113 -9.34 12.87 -9.46
N LEU A 114 -8.67 13.55 -10.39
CA LEU A 114 -8.49 14.99 -10.32
C LEU A 114 -9.77 15.70 -10.70
N LEU A 115 -10.08 16.79 -9.99
CA LEU A 115 -11.21 17.62 -10.28
C LEU A 115 -10.88 18.50 -11.50
N PRO A 116 -11.56 18.33 -12.67
CA PRO A 116 -11.18 18.99 -13.92
C PRO A 116 -11.39 20.50 -13.88
N TRP A 117 -12.25 21.00 -13.01
CA TRP A 117 -12.53 22.42 -12.79
C TRP A 117 -11.63 23.11 -11.76
N ARG A 118 -10.69 22.38 -11.16
CA ARG A 118 -9.67 22.90 -10.23
C ARG A 118 -8.30 22.90 -10.89
N THR A 119 -7.49 23.89 -10.57
CA THR A 119 -6.07 23.88 -10.97
C THR A 119 -5.32 22.75 -10.27
N VAL A 120 -4.10 22.49 -10.72
CA VAL A 120 -3.19 21.49 -10.12
C VAL A 120 -2.98 21.79 -8.64
N GLU A 121 -2.63 23.02 -8.28
CA GLU A 121 -2.48 23.46 -6.90
C GLU A 121 -3.76 23.25 -6.08
N GLN A 122 -4.91 23.65 -6.61
CA GLN A 122 -6.21 23.48 -5.96
C GLN A 122 -6.59 22.02 -5.79
N ASN A 123 -6.18 21.14 -6.71
CA ASN A 123 -6.35 19.70 -6.55
C ASN A 123 -5.52 19.14 -5.37
N VAL A 124 -4.28 19.60 -5.21
CA VAL A 124 -3.44 19.20 -4.06
C VAL A 124 -4.01 19.75 -2.75
N MET A 125 -4.51 20.99 -2.75
CA MET A 125 -5.12 21.57 -1.57
C MET A 125 -6.43 20.90 -1.13
N LEU A 126 -7.11 20.14 -1.99
CA LEU A 126 -8.40 19.52 -1.70
C LEU A 126 -8.39 18.67 -0.43
N GLY A 127 -7.37 17.81 -0.26
CA GLY A 127 -7.23 17.00 0.95
C GLY A 127 -7.00 17.82 2.21
N LEU A 128 -6.31 18.95 2.08
CA LEU A 128 -5.99 19.87 3.18
C LEU A 128 -7.19 20.72 3.61
N GLU A 129 -8.19 20.91 2.75
CA GLU A 129 -9.43 21.62 3.09
C GLU A 129 -10.17 20.95 4.25
N ALA A 130 -10.15 19.61 4.29
CA ALA A 130 -10.78 18.84 5.36
C ALA A 130 -10.06 18.97 6.72
N GLN A 131 -8.80 19.37 6.74
CA GLN A 131 -8.00 19.55 7.97
C GLN A 131 -8.19 20.91 8.64
N ARG A 132 -9.06 21.77 8.10
CA ARG A 132 -9.36 23.13 8.62
C ARG A 132 -8.13 24.05 8.76
N LEU A 133 -7.06 23.78 7.98
CA LEU A 133 -5.87 24.60 7.97
C LEU A 133 -6.16 25.98 7.33
N PRO A 134 -5.49 27.06 7.78
CA PRO A 134 -5.53 28.36 7.11
C PRO A 134 -5.14 28.25 5.63
N ARG A 135 -5.71 29.12 4.79
CA ARG A 135 -5.45 29.07 3.33
C ARG A 135 -3.96 29.19 2.99
N VAL A 136 -3.24 30.02 3.71
CA VAL A 136 -1.79 30.24 3.52
C VAL A 136 -1.00 28.94 3.76
N ASP A 137 -1.33 28.22 4.83
CA ASP A 137 -0.65 26.94 5.14
C ASP A 137 -1.00 25.87 4.10
N ARG A 138 -2.26 25.78 3.65
CA ARG A 138 -2.66 24.86 2.58
C ARG A 138 -1.91 25.14 1.30
N GLN A 139 -1.74 26.41 0.94
CA GLN A 139 -1.00 26.80 -0.25
C GLN A 139 0.48 26.44 -0.14
N ARG A 140 1.12 26.76 0.97
CA ARG A 140 2.52 26.39 1.24
C ARG A 140 2.75 24.87 1.15
N LEU A 141 1.85 24.07 1.77
CA LEU A 141 1.93 22.61 1.70
C LEU A 141 1.71 22.08 0.28
N ALA A 142 0.78 22.67 -0.47
CA ALA A 142 0.56 22.28 -1.85
C ALA A 142 1.78 22.58 -2.75
N GLU A 143 2.38 23.76 -2.59
CA GLU A 143 3.63 24.12 -3.30
C GLU A 143 4.78 23.18 -2.95
N GLU A 144 4.95 22.82 -1.66
CA GLU A 144 5.95 21.87 -1.21
C GLU A 144 5.78 20.51 -1.89
N HIS A 145 4.56 19.98 -1.93
CA HIS A 145 4.29 18.67 -2.52
C HIS A 145 4.32 18.69 -4.05
N LEU A 146 3.97 19.81 -4.69
CA LEU A 146 4.15 19.98 -6.13
C LEU A 146 5.63 20.04 -6.52
N ARG A 147 6.47 20.66 -5.69
CA ARG A 147 7.93 20.66 -5.90
C ARG A 147 8.49 19.25 -5.77
N LEU A 148 8.02 18.48 -4.79
CA LEU A 148 8.43 17.10 -4.56
C LEU A 148 8.20 16.21 -5.79
N VAL A 149 7.07 16.39 -6.48
CA VAL A 149 6.73 15.63 -7.70
C VAL A 149 7.19 16.30 -9.00
N GLY A 150 7.94 17.41 -8.92
CA GLY A 150 8.50 18.14 -10.07
C GLY A 150 7.43 18.80 -10.95
N LEU A 151 6.39 19.37 -10.34
CA LEU A 151 5.27 20.02 -11.05
C LEU A 151 4.99 21.46 -10.58
N SER A 152 5.96 22.15 -9.97
CA SER A 152 5.80 23.52 -9.51
C SER A 152 5.34 24.47 -10.64
N ASP A 153 5.91 24.33 -11.83
CA ASP A 153 5.60 25.17 -12.99
C ASP A 153 4.19 24.93 -13.56
N GLN A 154 3.56 23.80 -13.16
CA GLN A 154 2.24 23.41 -13.62
C GLN A 154 1.14 23.77 -12.62
N ALA A 155 1.46 24.42 -11.49
CA ALA A 155 0.55 24.68 -10.37
C ALA A 155 -0.76 25.36 -10.78
N ARG A 156 -0.70 26.29 -11.74
CA ARG A 156 -1.86 27.07 -12.25
C ARG A 156 -2.61 26.41 -13.41
N ASN A 157 -2.08 25.33 -13.97
CA ASN A 157 -2.72 24.60 -15.05
C ASN A 157 -3.92 23.78 -14.55
N PHE A 158 -4.84 23.47 -15.46
CA PHE A 158 -5.93 22.52 -15.22
C PHE A 158 -5.52 21.10 -15.64
N PRO A 159 -6.11 20.06 -15.05
CA PRO A 159 -5.77 18.66 -15.36
C PRO A 159 -5.79 18.32 -16.85
N ALA A 160 -6.70 18.91 -17.62
CA ALA A 160 -6.81 18.67 -19.06
C ALA A 160 -5.57 19.11 -19.89
N ARG A 161 -4.69 19.94 -19.32
CA ARG A 161 -3.42 20.35 -19.95
C ARG A 161 -2.25 19.48 -19.58
N LEU A 162 -2.45 18.48 -18.73
CA LEU A 162 -1.39 17.60 -18.23
C LEU A 162 -1.39 16.27 -18.96
N SER A 163 -0.21 15.69 -19.18
CA SER A 163 -0.09 14.29 -19.58
C SER A 163 -0.62 13.37 -18.47
N GLY A 164 -0.98 12.11 -18.80
CA GLY A 164 -1.41 11.13 -17.82
C GLY A 164 -0.42 10.95 -16.67
N GLY A 165 0.89 10.88 -16.98
CA GLY A 165 1.92 10.80 -15.95
C GLY A 165 2.02 12.05 -15.07
N GLN A 166 1.77 13.26 -15.61
CA GLN A 166 1.69 14.47 -14.81
C GLN A 166 0.45 14.47 -13.89
N GLN A 167 -0.70 14.02 -14.41
CA GLN A 167 -1.93 13.89 -13.61
C GLN A 167 -1.73 12.93 -12.44
N GLN A 168 -1.04 11.82 -12.68
CA GLN A 168 -0.71 10.85 -11.64
C GLN A 168 0.19 11.44 -10.55
N ARG A 169 1.20 12.22 -10.94
CA ARG A 169 2.05 12.95 -9.99
C ARG A 169 1.27 13.95 -9.15
N VAL A 170 0.27 14.62 -9.73
CA VAL A 170 -0.64 15.51 -8.97
C VAL A 170 -1.48 14.70 -7.96
N ALA A 171 -2.02 13.54 -8.36
CA ALA A 171 -2.77 12.67 -7.45
C ALA A 171 -1.90 12.17 -6.29
N LEU A 172 -0.64 11.82 -6.57
CA LEU A 172 0.35 11.45 -5.55
C LEU A 172 0.62 12.63 -4.59
N ALA A 173 0.90 13.82 -5.12
CA ALA A 173 1.10 15.03 -4.33
C ALA A 173 -0.10 15.34 -3.42
N ARG A 174 -1.33 15.23 -3.95
CA ARG A 174 -2.57 15.40 -3.20
C ARG A 174 -2.69 14.41 -2.04
N GLY A 175 -2.38 13.14 -2.29
CA GLY A 175 -2.43 12.09 -1.26
C GLY A 175 -1.40 12.30 -0.16
N LEU A 176 -0.17 12.70 -0.53
CA LEU A 176 0.91 12.94 0.42
C LEU A 176 0.74 14.22 1.23
N ALA A 177 0.12 15.25 0.66
CA ALA A 177 -0.05 16.56 1.30
C ALA A 177 -0.83 16.48 2.61
N VAL A 178 -1.80 15.58 2.73
CA VAL A 178 -2.58 15.35 3.97
C VAL A 178 -1.77 14.69 5.07
N ASN A 179 -0.53 14.27 4.79
CA ASN A 179 0.37 13.59 5.72
C ASN A 179 -0.27 12.35 6.39
N PRO A 180 -0.84 11.41 5.63
CA PRO A 180 -1.52 10.25 6.19
C PRO A 180 -0.55 9.33 6.93
N GLN A 181 -1.08 8.47 7.81
CA GLN A 181 -0.29 7.41 8.46
C GLN A 181 -0.20 6.17 7.56
N VAL A 182 -1.25 5.88 6.81
CA VAL A 182 -1.33 4.76 5.87
C VAL A 182 -1.63 5.28 4.47
N LEU A 183 -0.85 4.81 3.51
CA LEU A 183 -1.06 5.04 2.08
C LEU A 183 -1.48 3.74 1.41
N PHE A 184 -2.65 3.74 0.81
CA PHE A 184 -3.13 2.69 -0.08
C PHE A 184 -2.93 3.16 -1.52
N MET A 185 -2.31 2.34 -2.36
CA MET A 185 -1.99 2.71 -3.74
C MET A 185 -2.42 1.60 -4.69
N ASP A 186 -3.34 1.93 -5.61
CA ASP A 186 -3.83 0.98 -6.62
C ASP A 186 -3.18 1.28 -7.96
N GLU A 187 -2.18 0.49 -8.34
CA GLU A 187 -1.38 0.58 -9.57
C GLU A 187 -0.91 2.02 -9.91
N PRO A 188 -0.28 2.75 -8.95
CA PRO A 188 -0.03 4.18 -9.10
C PRO A 188 1.00 4.54 -10.18
N PHE A 189 1.68 3.57 -10.77
CA PHE A 189 2.71 3.80 -11.78
C PHE A 189 2.38 3.19 -13.16
N ALA A 190 1.19 2.61 -13.33
CA ALA A 190 0.82 1.87 -14.54
C ALA A 190 0.86 2.74 -15.83
N ALA A 191 0.51 4.02 -15.73
CA ALA A 191 0.43 4.93 -16.87
C ALA A 191 1.72 5.75 -17.12
N LEU A 192 2.83 5.40 -16.45
CA LEU A 192 4.09 6.13 -16.54
C LEU A 192 5.07 5.47 -17.51
N ASP A 193 5.85 6.29 -18.21
CA ASP A 193 7.03 5.83 -18.91
C ASP A 193 8.10 5.29 -17.94
N PRO A 194 9.01 4.40 -18.39
CA PRO A 194 9.96 3.73 -17.48
C PRO A 194 10.85 4.69 -16.69
N ILE A 195 11.34 5.77 -17.30
CA ILE A 195 12.26 6.73 -16.66
C ILE A 195 11.53 7.48 -15.55
N THR A 196 10.35 8.03 -15.86
CA THR A 196 9.51 8.74 -14.89
C THR A 196 9.08 7.80 -13.75
N ARG A 197 8.72 6.55 -14.08
CA ARG A 197 8.35 5.52 -13.10
C ARG A 197 9.46 5.27 -12.10
N HIS A 198 10.68 4.99 -12.55
CA HIS A 198 11.83 4.75 -11.67
C HIS A 198 12.09 5.93 -10.74
N ARG A 199 12.10 7.15 -11.27
CA ARG A 199 12.31 8.36 -10.47
C ARG A 199 11.24 8.52 -9.38
N LEU A 200 9.96 8.29 -9.72
CA LEU A 200 8.88 8.41 -8.74
C LEU A 200 8.89 7.28 -7.69
N GLN A 201 9.35 6.08 -8.05
CA GLN A 201 9.59 5.00 -7.10
C GLN A 201 10.65 5.40 -6.08
N ASP A 202 11.75 5.99 -6.53
CA ASP A 202 12.83 6.47 -5.64
C ASP A 202 12.32 7.60 -4.72
N ASP A 203 11.60 8.58 -5.28
CA ASP A 203 10.99 9.66 -4.51
C ASP A 203 9.99 9.13 -3.47
N LEU A 204 9.15 8.16 -3.85
CA LEU A 204 8.21 7.52 -2.94
C LEU A 204 8.93 6.82 -1.78
N LEU A 205 9.95 6.01 -2.08
CA LEU A 205 10.74 5.32 -1.04
C LEU A 205 11.37 6.31 -0.06
N ARG A 206 11.93 7.40 -0.56
CA ARG A 206 12.50 8.46 0.28
C ARG A 206 11.46 9.06 1.23
N ILE A 207 10.29 9.44 0.71
CA ILE A 207 9.21 10.04 1.51
C ILE A 207 8.70 9.07 2.57
N VAL A 208 8.49 7.81 2.18
CA VAL A 208 7.97 6.77 3.07
C VAL A 208 8.94 6.50 4.21
N SER A 209 10.26 6.38 3.90
CA SER A 209 11.30 6.14 4.90
C SER A 209 11.49 7.31 5.86
N GLU A 210 11.56 8.55 5.34
CA GLU A 210 11.74 9.76 6.17
C GLU A 210 10.58 10.00 7.14
N ARG A 211 9.36 9.57 6.78
CA ARG A 211 8.15 9.83 7.56
C ARG A 211 7.56 8.57 8.21
N SER A 212 8.24 7.44 8.15
CA SER A 212 7.79 6.15 8.71
C SER A 212 6.34 5.81 8.34
N LYS A 213 5.98 5.97 7.05
CA LYS A 213 4.63 5.70 6.56
C LYS A 213 4.42 4.21 6.29
N THR A 214 3.26 3.69 6.69
CA THR A 214 2.82 2.36 6.28
C THR A 214 2.21 2.44 4.88
N VAL A 215 2.61 1.53 3.99
CA VAL A 215 2.15 1.52 2.59
C VAL A 215 1.61 0.15 2.23
N VAL A 216 0.42 0.12 1.65
CA VAL A 216 -0.12 -1.06 0.96
C VAL A 216 -0.25 -0.72 -0.51
N PHE A 217 0.56 -1.36 -1.31
CA PHE A 217 0.76 -1.05 -2.72
C PHE A 217 0.27 -2.21 -3.59
N VAL A 218 -0.61 -1.94 -4.52
CA VAL A 218 -1.09 -2.93 -5.50
C VAL A 218 -0.35 -2.75 -6.80
N THR A 219 0.18 -3.85 -7.32
CA THR A 219 0.77 -3.92 -8.66
C THR A 219 0.62 -5.32 -9.25
N HIS A 220 0.75 -5.42 -10.56
CA HIS A 220 0.94 -6.68 -11.28
C HIS A 220 2.39 -6.83 -11.78
N ASP A 221 3.24 -5.83 -11.57
CA ASP A 221 4.64 -5.80 -11.99
C ASP A 221 5.55 -6.35 -10.88
N ILE A 222 6.23 -7.47 -11.17
CA ILE A 222 7.14 -8.12 -10.24
C ILE A 222 8.34 -7.23 -9.90
N HIS A 223 8.86 -6.47 -10.88
CA HIS A 223 9.99 -5.57 -10.65
C HIS A 223 9.64 -4.46 -9.66
N GLU A 224 8.44 -3.87 -9.78
CA GLU A 224 7.95 -2.88 -8.83
C GLU A 224 7.84 -3.47 -7.42
N ALA A 225 7.23 -4.66 -7.31
CA ALA A 225 7.04 -5.31 -6.03
C ALA A 225 8.38 -5.58 -5.32
N ILE A 226 9.37 -6.15 -6.02
CA ILE A 226 10.69 -6.40 -5.46
C ILE A 226 11.41 -5.11 -5.09
N TYR A 227 11.31 -4.07 -5.95
CA TYR A 227 12.02 -2.83 -5.73
C TYR A 227 11.51 -2.08 -4.50
N LEU A 228 10.19 -2.05 -4.30
CA LEU A 228 9.53 -1.20 -3.32
C LEU A 228 9.27 -1.88 -1.98
N ALA A 229 8.86 -3.17 -1.97
CA ALA A 229 8.27 -3.79 -0.80
C ALA A 229 9.29 -4.28 0.24
N ASP A 230 8.90 -4.26 1.51
CA ASP A 230 9.53 -5.06 2.56
C ASP A 230 8.97 -6.47 2.54
N ARG A 231 7.64 -6.59 2.28
CA ARG A 231 6.95 -7.87 2.09
C ARG A 231 6.08 -7.83 0.86
N ILE A 232 6.03 -8.97 0.14
CA ILE A 232 5.18 -9.18 -1.02
C ILE A 232 4.16 -10.25 -0.67
N VAL A 233 2.89 -9.91 -0.78
CA VAL A 233 1.76 -10.82 -0.61
C VAL A 233 1.24 -11.21 -1.98
N VAL A 234 1.44 -12.46 -2.35
CA VAL A 234 0.95 -13.01 -3.62
C VAL A 234 -0.48 -13.49 -3.42
N LEU A 235 -1.40 -12.91 -4.20
CA LEU A 235 -2.80 -13.30 -4.20
C LEU A 235 -3.10 -14.24 -5.37
N SER A 236 -3.83 -15.32 -5.08
CA SER A 236 -4.40 -16.19 -6.10
C SER A 236 -5.58 -15.53 -6.81
N SER A 237 -6.02 -16.11 -7.92
CA SER A 237 -7.22 -15.64 -8.64
C SER A 237 -8.42 -16.55 -8.38
N SER A 238 -9.59 -15.90 -8.23
CA SER A 238 -10.95 -16.45 -8.33
C SER A 238 -11.26 -17.70 -7.46
N PRO A 239 -11.51 -17.57 -6.17
CA PRO A 239 -11.49 -16.35 -5.36
C PRO A 239 -10.07 -15.95 -4.97
N GLY A 240 -9.89 -14.65 -4.64
CA GLY A 240 -8.62 -14.15 -4.11
C GLY A 240 -8.37 -14.67 -2.70
N HIS A 241 -7.26 -15.35 -2.48
CA HIS A 241 -6.74 -15.73 -1.17
C HIS A 241 -5.23 -15.48 -1.08
N VAL A 242 -4.70 -15.34 0.12
CA VAL A 242 -3.24 -15.22 0.31
C VAL A 242 -2.59 -16.56 -0.01
N ARG A 243 -1.86 -16.60 -1.11
CA ARG A 243 -1.12 -17.80 -1.51
C ARG A 243 0.24 -17.89 -0.83
N ARG A 244 0.96 -16.78 -0.84
CA ARG A 244 2.30 -16.71 -0.29
C ARG A 244 2.63 -15.31 0.20
N VAL A 245 3.41 -15.24 1.26
CA VAL A 245 4.02 -14.02 1.75
C VAL A 245 5.53 -14.18 1.67
N LEU A 246 6.20 -13.22 1.03
CA LEU A 246 7.66 -13.21 0.87
C LEU A 246 8.22 -11.94 1.50
N THR A 247 9.24 -12.10 2.33
CA THR A 247 10.04 -10.98 2.86
C THR A 247 11.18 -10.69 1.90
N ILE A 248 11.46 -9.42 1.66
CA ILE A 248 12.55 -8.97 0.81
C ILE A 248 13.66 -8.42 1.69
N ASP A 249 14.63 -9.27 2.03
CA ASP A 249 15.70 -8.96 2.98
C ASP A 249 16.78 -8.02 2.42
N SER A 250 16.78 -7.77 1.09
CA SER A 250 17.77 -6.88 0.46
C SER A 250 17.55 -5.43 0.92
N PRO A 251 18.60 -4.76 1.42
CA PRO A 251 18.50 -3.37 1.87
C PRO A 251 18.19 -2.42 0.72
N ARG A 252 17.56 -1.29 1.04
CA ARG A 252 17.31 -0.19 0.09
C ARG A 252 18.50 0.81 0.08
N PRO A 253 18.83 1.42 -1.07
CA PRO A 253 18.23 1.25 -2.38
C PRO A 253 18.64 -0.09 -3.04
N ARG A 254 17.67 -0.78 -3.64
CA ARG A 254 17.91 -2.07 -4.31
C ARG A 254 18.40 -1.86 -5.73
N SER A 255 19.47 -2.59 -6.13
CA SER A 255 19.90 -2.60 -7.53
C SER A 255 19.07 -3.60 -8.33
N ARG A 256 18.44 -3.12 -9.41
CA ARG A 256 17.62 -3.94 -10.32
C ARG A 256 18.45 -4.96 -11.09
N ASP A 257 19.76 -4.71 -11.21
CA ASP A 257 20.71 -5.58 -11.95
C ASP A 257 21.43 -6.59 -11.03
N SER A 258 21.05 -6.64 -9.75
CA SER A 258 21.71 -7.56 -8.80
C SER A 258 21.24 -9.00 -8.96
N GLY A 259 22.14 -9.96 -8.73
CA GLY A 259 21.77 -11.37 -8.72
C GLY A 259 20.75 -11.75 -7.63
N ALA A 260 20.64 -10.96 -6.54
CA ALA A 260 19.59 -11.12 -5.54
C ALA A 260 18.23 -10.75 -6.12
N PHE A 261 18.15 -9.65 -6.86
CA PHE A 261 16.92 -9.20 -7.52
C PHE A 261 16.43 -10.24 -8.55
N ALA A 262 17.35 -10.77 -9.38
CA ALA A 262 17.03 -11.80 -10.37
C ALA A 262 16.45 -13.06 -9.72
N ARG A 263 17.06 -13.56 -8.63
CA ARG A 263 16.53 -14.73 -7.91
C ARG A 263 15.14 -14.50 -7.32
N GLN A 264 14.88 -13.31 -6.77
CA GLN A 264 13.56 -12.96 -6.26
C GLN A 264 12.52 -12.84 -7.38
N TYR A 265 12.94 -12.32 -8.53
CA TYR A 265 12.09 -12.26 -9.73
C TYR A 265 11.70 -13.67 -10.21
N ASP A 266 12.65 -14.57 -10.39
CA ASP A 266 12.39 -15.94 -10.82
C ASP A 266 11.43 -16.67 -9.87
N LEU A 267 11.63 -16.52 -8.56
CA LEU A 267 10.77 -17.10 -7.56
C LEU A 267 9.33 -16.57 -7.67
N LEU A 268 9.15 -15.26 -7.74
CA LEU A 268 7.83 -14.64 -7.87
C LEU A 268 7.17 -14.94 -9.21
N TYR A 269 7.96 -14.98 -10.28
CA TYR A 269 7.50 -15.37 -11.60
C TYR A 269 6.90 -16.78 -11.58
N HIS A 270 7.63 -17.74 -11.02
CA HIS A 270 7.14 -19.10 -10.88
C HIS A 270 5.89 -19.18 -9.98
N GLU A 271 5.84 -18.45 -8.88
CA GLU A 271 4.65 -18.40 -8.01
C GLU A 271 3.41 -17.85 -8.73
N LEU A 272 3.56 -16.85 -9.56
CA LEU A 272 2.45 -16.27 -10.31
C LEU A 272 2.03 -17.18 -11.47
N TYR A 273 2.98 -17.62 -12.29
CA TYR A 273 2.69 -18.26 -13.57
C TYR A 273 2.51 -19.78 -13.49
N SER A 274 2.97 -20.45 -12.45
CA SER A 274 2.66 -21.87 -12.22
C SER A 274 1.16 -22.15 -12.05
N LEU A 275 0.34 -21.10 -11.91
CA LEU A 275 -1.12 -21.18 -11.80
C LEU A 275 -1.85 -20.95 -13.11
N SER A 276 -1.25 -20.32 -14.10
CA SER A 276 -1.86 -20.16 -15.39
C SER A 276 -1.76 -21.48 -16.14
N LYS A 277 -2.83 -22.28 -16.09
CA LYS A 277 -3.02 -23.43 -17.02
C LYS A 277 -3.20 -22.96 -18.49
N GLN A 278 -2.99 -21.70 -18.81
CA GLN A 278 -2.96 -21.17 -20.16
C GLN A 278 -1.53 -21.20 -20.68
N PRO A 279 -1.27 -21.81 -21.85
CA PRO A 279 0.02 -21.73 -22.52
C PRO A 279 0.34 -20.24 -22.75
N ILE A 280 1.55 -19.84 -22.41
CA ILE A 280 2.05 -18.51 -22.71
C ILE A 280 2.17 -18.42 -24.23
N GLU A 281 1.23 -17.74 -24.89
CA GLU A 281 1.43 -17.32 -26.27
C GLU A 281 2.49 -16.19 -26.24
N TYR A 282 3.71 -16.54 -26.59
CA TYR A 282 4.76 -15.59 -26.88
C TYR A 282 4.36 -14.82 -28.14
N TYR A 283 3.89 -13.59 -28.02
CA TYR A 283 3.90 -12.64 -29.13
C TYR A 283 5.36 -12.27 -29.40
N ILE A 284 5.93 -12.88 -30.43
CA ILE A 284 7.23 -12.53 -31.03
C ILE A 284 7.03 -11.25 -31.87
#